data_82648813bd944faaf894fb4029a381ea
#
_entry.id   82648813bd944faaf894fb4029a381ea
#
_cell.length_a   1.000
_cell.length_b   1.000
_cell.length_c   1.000
_cell.angle_alpha   90.00
_cell.angle_beta   90.00
_cell.angle_gamma   90.00
#
_symmetry.space_group_name_H-M   'P 1'
#
loop_
_entity.id
_entity.type
_entity.pdbx_description
1 polymer ?
#
loop_
_entity_poly.entity_id
_entity_poly.type
_entity_poly.pdbx_seq_one_letter_code
_entity_poly.pdbx_strand_id
1 'polypeptide(L)'
;MPEKTIAIYSPGDMGSGVGKVLGENGFDVITSLDGRSSRTKDLAASSKIRDVGSIDNMVKEADLILCIMVPSNATYAAELVAESLQSTGETTYYADCNAISPDRTRTIGEIISSAGGKYIDGGIIGGSPNRGEAPRFYVSGPNASAMSDLDGKGIAVRDMGGEIGHGSGIKMCYAALTKGTSTLQIALLSAAEAMGLSDQLRAEFESSQPNALKQMDTGISRLPPNAHRWIGEMEEISDAFEQVGVSPFFHRGAADIYRLLSQTPFASETPETVDRNRPTSTTIKAVVELLDTVVATGD
;
A
#
# COMPACT_ATOMS: atom_id res chain seq x y z
N MET A 1 -17.72 -23.17 -17.64
CA MET A 1 -16.42 -23.51 -17.07
C MET A 1 -16.56 -23.40 -15.58
N PRO A 2 -15.89 -24.19 -14.75
CA PRO A 2 -15.92 -23.93 -13.31
C PRO A 2 -15.47 -22.48 -13.06
N GLU A 3 -16.10 -21.87 -12.08
CA GLU A 3 -15.83 -20.50 -11.68
C GLU A 3 -14.42 -20.45 -11.08
N LYS A 4 -13.55 -19.54 -11.58
CA LYS A 4 -12.17 -19.42 -11.07
C LYS A 4 -12.21 -18.88 -9.64
N THR A 5 -11.51 -19.55 -8.73
CA THR A 5 -11.45 -19.18 -7.31
C THR A 5 -10.27 -18.25 -7.05
N ILE A 6 -10.55 -17.06 -6.55
CA ILE A 6 -9.53 -16.05 -6.22
C ILE A 6 -9.47 -15.85 -4.71
N ALA A 7 -8.32 -16.12 -4.11
CA ALA A 7 -8.11 -15.85 -2.70
C ALA A 7 -7.59 -14.42 -2.49
N ILE A 8 -8.17 -13.70 -1.55
CA ILE A 8 -7.62 -12.46 -1.01
C ILE A 8 -6.97 -12.78 0.33
N TYR A 9 -5.64 -12.76 0.40
CA TYR A 9 -4.92 -13.14 1.62
C TYR A 9 -5.24 -12.23 2.81
N SER A 10 -5.44 -10.95 2.59
CA SER A 10 -5.82 -10.00 3.67
C SER A 10 -6.85 -9.00 3.15
N PRO A 11 -8.17 -9.23 3.43
CA PRO A 11 -9.23 -8.35 2.96
C PRO A 11 -9.36 -7.07 3.81
N GLY A 12 -8.28 -6.23 3.80
CA GLY A 12 -8.30 -4.85 4.29
C GLY A 12 -9.02 -3.91 3.32
N ASP A 13 -8.81 -2.59 3.41
CA ASP A 13 -9.48 -1.60 2.55
C ASP A 13 -9.34 -1.89 1.05
N MET A 14 -8.12 -2.19 0.59
CA MET A 14 -7.86 -2.50 -0.81
C MET A 14 -8.33 -3.92 -1.15
N GLY A 15 -7.93 -4.90 -0.34
CA GLY A 15 -8.25 -6.31 -0.59
C GLY A 15 -9.74 -6.60 -0.56
N SER A 16 -10.50 -6.01 0.35
CA SER A 16 -11.96 -6.17 0.39
C SER A 16 -12.65 -5.54 -0.82
N GLY A 17 -12.19 -4.36 -1.25
CA GLY A 17 -12.71 -3.71 -2.46
C GLY A 17 -12.43 -4.52 -3.73
N VAL A 18 -11.22 -5.05 -3.86
CA VAL A 18 -10.84 -5.93 -4.98
C VAL A 18 -11.66 -7.22 -4.95
N GLY A 19 -11.77 -7.88 -3.80
CA GLY A 19 -12.57 -9.10 -3.65
C GLY A 19 -14.04 -8.85 -4.01
N LYS A 20 -14.63 -7.73 -3.58
CA LYS A 20 -15.99 -7.37 -3.91
C LYS A 20 -16.23 -7.26 -5.42
N VAL A 21 -15.42 -6.48 -6.13
CA VAL A 21 -15.62 -6.29 -7.57
C VAL A 21 -15.34 -7.55 -8.38
N LEU A 22 -14.40 -8.41 -7.94
CA LEU A 22 -14.17 -9.72 -8.57
C LEU A 22 -15.38 -10.64 -8.36
N GLY A 23 -15.96 -10.71 -7.15
CA GLY A 23 -17.19 -11.47 -6.88
C GLY A 23 -18.38 -10.97 -7.70
N GLU A 24 -18.54 -9.65 -7.85
CA GLU A 24 -19.58 -9.05 -8.71
C GLU A 24 -19.37 -9.37 -10.21
N ASN A 25 -18.16 -9.76 -10.60
CA ASN A 25 -17.81 -10.17 -11.97
C ASN A 25 -17.71 -11.69 -12.15
N GLY A 26 -18.24 -12.50 -11.23
CA GLY A 26 -18.43 -13.93 -11.38
C GLY A 26 -17.25 -14.80 -10.96
N PHE A 27 -16.38 -14.33 -10.08
CA PHE A 27 -15.35 -15.14 -9.43
C PHE A 27 -15.84 -15.64 -8.07
N ASP A 28 -15.47 -16.87 -7.67
CA ASP A 28 -15.57 -17.28 -6.27
C ASP A 28 -14.42 -16.63 -5.49
N VAL A 29 -14.75 -15.72 -4.57
CA VAL A 29 -13.73 -15.00 -3.81
C VAL A 29 -13.67 -15.51 -2.39
N ILE A 30 -12.49 -16.00 -1.99
CA ILE A 30 -12.25 -16.62 -0.69
C ILE A 30 -11.16 -15.89 0.11
N THR A 31 -11.12 -16.17 1.40
CA THR A 31 -10.05 -15.71 2.31
C THR A 31 -9.95 -16.65 3.51
N SER A 32 -8.86 -16.56 4.26
CA SER A 32 -8.76 -17.13 5.61
C SER A 32 -8.82 -15.99 6.63
N LEU A 33 -9.79 -16.06 7.55
CA LEU A 33 -9.99 -15.05 8.61
C LEU A 33 -9.43 -15.49 9.98
N ASP A 34 -8.72 -16.61 10.04
CA ASP A 34 -8.06 -17.03 11.26
C ASP A 34 -7.04 -15.97 11.73
N GLY A 35 -7.08 -15.64 13.02
CA GLY A 35 -6.21 -14.60 13.60
C GLY A 35 -6.44 -13.16 13.12
N ARG A 36 -7.44 -12.89 12.26
CA ARG A 36 -7.71 -11.54 11.74
C ARG A 36 -8.55 -10.70 12.71
N SER A 37 -8.33 -9.37 12.65
CA SER A 37 -9.09 -8.40 13.45
C SER A 37 -10.58 -8.40 13.11
N SER A 38 -11.42 -7.93 14.06
CA SER A 38 -12.86 -7.73 13.82
C SER A 38 -13.11 -6.88 12.59
N ARG A 39 -12.37 -5.77 12.42
CA ARG A 39 -12.50 -4.89 11.24
C ARG A 39 -12.25 -5.65 9.91
N THR A 40 -11.26 -6.53 9.87
CA THR A 40 -10.98 -7.33 8.65
C THR A 40 -12.12 -8.32 8.38
N LYS A 41 -12.67 -8.94 9.44
CA LYS A 41 -13.83 -9.85 9.34
C LYS A 41 -15.08 -9.12 8.83
N ASP A 42 -15.34 -7.92 9.32
CA ASP A 42 -16.48 -7.10 8.90
C ASP A 42 -16.34 -6.66 7.42
N LEU A 43 -15.12 -6.29 6.99
CA LEU A 43 -14.83 -5.95 5.60
C LEU A 43 -15.01 -7.15 4.66
N ALA A 44 -14.55 -8.34 5.05
CA ALA A 44 -14.75 -9.56 4.27
C ALA A 44 -16.24 -9.88 4.13
N ALA A 45 -16.99 -9.84 5.23
CA ALA A 45 -18.44 -10.11 5.24
C ALA A 45 -19.21 -9.11 4.37
N SER A 46 -18.92 -7.80 4.49
CA SER A 46 -19.58 -6.76 3.69
C SER A 46 -19.26 -6.85 2.19
N SER A 47 -18.10 -7.42 1.86
CA SER A 47 -17.66 -7.67 0.49
C SER A 47 -18.04 -9.06 -0.04
N LYS A 48 -18.78 -9.86 0.74
CA LYS A 48 -19.20 -11.23 0.42
C LYS A 48 -18.05 -12.18 0.09
N ILE A 49 -16.90 -11.99 0.72
CA ILE A 49 -15.73 -12.85 0.58
C ILE A 49 -15.93 -14.05 1.51
N ARG A 50 -15.87 -15.26 0.97
CA ARG A 50 -16.10 -16.51 1.71
C ARG A 50 -14.89 -16.85 2.59
N ASP A 51 -15.12 -17.07 3.88
CA ASP A 51 -14.08 -17.57 4.80
C ASP A 51 -13.94 -19.09 4.67
N VAL A 52 -12.73 -19.55 4.42
CA VAL A 52 -12.40 -20.98 4.33
C VAL A 52 -11.69 -21.51 5.59
N GLY A 53 -11.56 -20.66 6.61
CA GLY A 53 -11.10 -20.99 7.97
C GLY A 53 -9.60 -21.12 8.14
N SER A 54 -8.86 -21.63 7.17
CA SER A 54 -7.40 -21.80 7.28
C SER A 54 -6.65 -21.45 5.99
N ILE A 55 -5.33 -21.20 6.14
CA ILE A 55 -4.46 -20.98 4.97
C ILE A 55 -4.39 -22.26 4.11
N ASP A 56 -4.37 -23.45 4.74
CA ASP A 56 -4.34 -24.70 4.01
C ASP A 56 -5.58 -24.90 3.12
N ASN A 57 -6.77 -24.57 3.64
CA ASN A 57 -7.98 -24.59 2.83
C ASN A 57 -7.95 -23.56 1.72
N MET A 58 -7.42 -22.36 2.01
CA MET A 58 -7.27 -21.30 1.03
C MET A 58 -6.33 -21.73 -0.12
N VAL A 59 -5.20 -22.35 0.20
CA VAL A 59 -4.24 -22.86 -0.81
C VAL A 59 -4.85 -23.98 -1.64
N LYS A 60 -5.65 -24.88 -1.03
CA LYS A 60 -6.31 -26.00 -1.72
C LYS A 60 -7.42 -25.55 -2.67
N GLU A 61 -8.14 -24.49 -2.34
CA GLU A 61 -9.28 -24.05 -3.11
C GLU A 61 -8.93 -22.97 -4.15
N ALA A 62 -7.85 -22.20 -3.95
CA ALA A 62 -7.52 -21.05 -4.79
C ALA A 62 -6.79 -21.43 -6.07
N ASP A 63 -7.28 -20.94 -7.21
CA ASP A 63 -6.52 -20.91 -8.46
C ASP A 63 -5.45 -19.79 -8.43
N LEU A 64 -5.72 -18.69 -7.72
CA LEU A 64 -4.82 -17.55 -7.59
C LEU A 64 -5.02 -16.88 -6.23
N ILE A 65 -3.93 -16.65 -5.52
CA ILE A 65 -3.88 -15.88 -4.27
C ILE A 65 -3.39 -14.47 -4.57
N LEU A 66 -4.17 -13.45 -4.24
CA LEU A 66 -3.77 -12.04 -4.25
C LEU A 66 -3.37 -11.62 -2.82
N CYS A 67 -2.09 -11.43 -2.59
CA CYS A 67 -1.58 -10.92 -1.31
C CYS A 67 -1.59 -9.39 -1.33
N ILE A 68 -2.54 -8.79 -0.60
CA ILE A 68 -2.75 -7.34 -0.56
C ILE A 68 -2.77 -6.89 0.90
N MET A 69 -1.63 -6.48 1.43
CA MET A 69 -1.49 -6.14 2.84
C MET A 69 -0.48 -5.01 3.09
N VAL A 70 -0.10 -4.78 4.34
CA VAL A 70 0.95 -3.81 4.68
C VAL A 70 2.33 -4.39 4.34
N PRO A 71 3.25 -3.59 3.78
CA PRO A 71 4.56 -4.06 3.33
C PRO A 71 5.35 -4.85 4.38
N SER A 72 5.31 -4.41 5.63
CA SER A 72 6.06 -5.04 6.73
C SER A 72 5.76 -6.53 6.93
N ASN A 73 4.57 -6.98 6.56
CA ASN A 73 4.12 -8.37 6.77
C ASN A 73 4.18 -9.23 5.50
N ALA A 74 4.63 -8.69 4.37
CA ALA A 74 4.60 -9.40 3.08
C ALA A 74 5.43 -10.69 3.10
N THR A 75 6.66 -10.64 3.62
CA THR A 75 7.53 -11.81 3.72
C THR A 75 6.93 -12.89 4.62
N TYR A 76 6.46 -12.52 5.81
CA TYR A 76 5.83 -13.46 6.74
C TYR A 76 4.57 -14.12 6.15
N ALA A 77 3.77 -13.36 5.41
CA ALA A 77 2.61 -13.93 4.71
C ALA A 77 3.02 -14.95 3.64
N ALA A 78 4.09 -14.67 2.90
CA ALA A 78 4.63 -15.60 1.91
C ALA A 78 5.19 -16.88 2.56
N GLU A 79 5.88 -16.77 3.69
CA GLU A 79 6.36 -17.91 4.47
C GLU A 79 5.21 -18.84 4.90
N LEU A 80 4.13 -18.28 5.46
CA LEU A 80 2.96 -19.06 5.85
C LEU A 80 2.27 -19.76 4.66
N VAL A 81 2.18 -19.08 3.51
CA VAL A 81 1.63 -19.70 2.30
C VAL A 81 2.58 -20.77 1.77
N ALA A 82 3.90 -20.56 1.82
CA ALA A 82 4.89 -21.56 1.40
C ALA A 82 4.84 -22.82 2.28
N GLU A 83 4.72 -22.67 3.60
CA GLU A 83 4.50 -23.81 4.52
C GLU A 83 3.24 -24.58 4.16
N SER A 84 2.15 -23.88 3.83
CA SER A 84 0.90 -24.50 3.43
C SER A 84 1.00 -25.20 2.07
N LEU A 85 1.68 -24.62 1.08
CA LEU A 85 1.96 -25.28 -0.21
C LEU A 85 2.73 -26.60 -0.01
N GLN A 86 3.76 -26.57 0.83
CA GLN A 86 4.57 -27.78 1.14
C GLN A 86 3.76 -28.85 1.87
N SER A 87 2.94 -28.46 2.87
CA SER A 87 2.16 -29.40 3.68
C SER A 87 1.01 -30.03 2.91
N THR A 88 0.40 -29.28 1.99
CA THR A 88 -0.75 -29.74 1.19
C THR A 88 -0.35 -30.43 -0.11
N GLY A 89 0.85 -30.16 -0.61
CA GLY A 89 1.32 -30.62 -1.92
C GLY A 89 0.67 -29.90 -3.11
N GLU A 90 -0.04 -28.79 -2.84
CA GLU A 90 -0.72 -28.02 -3.87
C GLU A 90 0.23 -27.11 -4.64
N THR A 91 -0.22 -26.72 -5.84
CA THR A 91 0.47 -25.74 -6.69
C THR A 91 -0.53 -24.66 -7.09
N THR A 92 -0.40 -23.46 -6.55
CA THR A 92 -1.26 -22.33 -6.89
C THR A 92 -0.45 -21.12 -7.33
N TYR A 93 -1.09 -20.17 -7.98
CA TYR A 93 -0.49 -18.87 -8.26
C TYR A 93 -0.54 -17.98 -7.03
N TYR A 94 0.56 -17.30 -6.76
CA TYR A 94 0.66 -16.30 -5.69
C TYR A 94 1.14 -14.98 -6.27
N ALA A 95 0.27 -13.98 -6.27
CA ALA A 95 0.60 -12.62 -6.66
C ALA A 95 0.85 -11.77 -5.42
N ASP A 96 2.11 -11.37 -5.20
CA ASP A 96 2.41 -10.33 -4.23
C ASP A 96 2.04 -8.97 -4.84
N CYS A 97 1.08 -8.29 -4.25
CA CYS A 97 0.59 -7.00 -4.72
C CYS A 97 0.88 -5.87 -3.72
N ASN A 98 1.88 -6.08 -2.86
CA ASN A 98 2.26 -5.15 -1.82
C ASN A 98 3.20 -4.05 -2.34
N ALA A 99 3.34 -2.98 -1.56
CA ALA A 99 4.26 -1.90 -1.90
C ALA A 99 5.65 -2.18 -1.32
N ILE A 100 6.37 -3.13 -1.90
CA ILE A 100 7.70 -3.58 -1.49
C ILE A 100 8.74 -3.33 -2.59
N SER A 101 10.01 -3.33 -2.21
CA SER A 101 11.13 -3.13 -3.12
C SER A 101 11.31 -4.30 -4.11
N PRO A 102 11.94 -4.07 -5.29
CA PRO A 102 12.25 -5.13 -6.24
C PRO A 102 13.06 -6.29 -5.68
N ASP A 103 13.99 -6.06 -4.76
CA ASP A 103 14.78 -7.13 -4.14
C ASP A 103 13.94 -7.95 -3.17
N ARG A 104 13.11 -7.30 -2.39
CA ARG A 104 12.22 -7.99 -1.47
C ARG A 104 11.20 -8.86 -2.21
N THR A 105 10.65 -8.38 -3.34
CA THR A 105 9.74 -9.18 -4.16
C THR A 105 10.45 -10.40 -4.76
N ARG A 106 11.74 -10.30 -5.15
CA ARG A 106 12.54 -11.45 -5.61
C ARG A 106 12.72 -12.49 -4.50
N THR A 107 13.07 -12.05 -3.29
CA THR A 107 13.18 -12.93 -2.12
C THR A 107 11.87 -13.67 -1.84
N ILE A 108 10.74 -12.96 -1.87
CA ILE A 108 9.42 -13.58 -1.72
C ILE A 108 9.13 -14.58 -2.86
N GLY A 109 9.52 -14.22 -4.08
CA GLY A 109 9.40 -15.11 -5.25
C GLY A 109 10.17 -16.41 -5.08
N GLU A 110 11.38 -16.37 -4.51
CA GLU A 110 12.18 -17.54 -4.17
C GLU A 110 11.52 -18.41 -3.10
N ILE A 111 10.97 -17.79 -2.03
CA ILE A 111 10.24 -18.51 -0.97
C ILE A 111 9.07 -19.30 -1.56
N ILE A 112 8.19 -18.63 -2.30
CA ILE A 112 7.00 -19.24 -2.90
C ILE A 112 7.38 -20.32 -3.94
N SER A 113 8.34 -20.02 -4.82
CA SER A 113 8.75 -20.95 -5.88
C SER A 113 9.42 -22.21 -5.33
N SER A 114 10.24 -22.08 -4.27
CA SER A 114 10.87 -23.20 -3.58
C SER A 114 9.85 -24.12 -2.91
N ALA A 115 8.68 -23.59 -2.55
CA ALA A 115 7.58 -24.37 -2.00
C ALA A 115 6.64 -24.97 -3.06
N GLY A 116 6.94 -24.80 -4.36
CA GLY A 116 6.13 -25.32 -5.47
C GLY A 116 5.05 -24.37 -5.99
N GLY A 117 4.93 -23.16 -5.44
CA GLY A 117 4.01 -22.13 -5.91
C GLY A 117 4.50 -21.42 -7.17
N LYS A 118 3.59 -20.75 -7.86
CA LYS A 118 3.85 -19.96 -9.08
C LYS A 118 3.77 -18.48 -8.74
N TYR A 119 4.93 -17.86 -8.55
CA TYR A 119 5.01 -16.46 -8.11
C TYR A 119 4.72 -15.45 -9.24
N ILE A 120 4.02 -14.39 -8.89
CA ILE A 120 3.74 -13.20 -9.72
C ILE A 120 4.13 -11.95 -8.90
N ASP A 121 4.98 -11.12 -9.45
CA ASP A 121 5.27 -9.80 -8.91
C ASP A 121 4.18 -8.82 -9.31
N GLY A 122 3.67 -8.05 -8.36
CA GLY A 122 2.60 -7.10 -8.60
C GLY A 122 2.72 -5.79 -7.82
N GLY A 123 2.30 -4.71 -8.43
CA GLY A 123 2.20 -3.40 -7.79
C GLY A 123 0.85 -2.75 -8.07
N ILE A 124 0.12 -2.34 -7.03
CA ILE A 124 -1.18 -1.68 -7.19
C ILE A 124 -1.01 -0.16 -7.22
N ILE A 125 -1.50 0.48 -8.28
CA ILE A 125 -1.57 1.94 -8.41
C ILE A 125 -3.03 2.37 -8.53
N GLY A 126 -3.46 3.28 -7.66
CA GLY A 126 -4.83 3.79 -7.57
C GLY A 126 -5.48 3.51 -6.22
N GLY A 127 -6.70 4.00 -6.04
CA GLY A 127 -7.52 3.80 -4.85
C GLY A 127 -8.21 2.44 -4.83
N SER A 128 -8.81 2.09 -3.67
CA SER A 128 -9.68 0.91 -3.57
C SER A 128 -10.90 1.06 -4.49
N PRO A 129 -11.37 -0.02 -5.13
CA PRO A 129 -12.61 -0.03 -5.91
C PRO A 129 -13.83 0.53 -5.16
N ASN A 130 -13.84 0.39 -3.83
CA ASN A 130 -14.89 0.96 -2.98
C ASN A 130 -14.98 2.49 -3.06
N ARG A 131 -13.99 3.16 -3.67
CA ARG A 131 -13.95 4.62 -3.89
C ARG A 131 -14.34 5.03 -5.31
N GLY A 132 -14.80 4.07 -6.14
CA GLY A 132 -15.29 4.30 -7.49
C GLY A 132 -14.21 4.35 -8.58
N GLU A 133 -12.97 3.99 -8.28
CA GLU A 133 -11.88 3.90 -9.26
C GLU A 133 -11.44 2.45 -9.44
N ALA A 134 -11.16 2.03 -10.68
CA ALA A 134 -10.52 0.75 -10.95
C ALA A 134 -9.01 0.85 -10.68
N PRO A 135 -8.45 0.17 -9.67
CA PRO A 135 -7.02 0.15 -9.44
C PRO A 135 -6.31 -0.58 -10.58
N ARG A 136 -5.10 -0.15 -10.87
CA ARG A 136 -4.23 -0.76 -11.89
C ARG A 136 -3.23 -1.68 -11.20
N PHE A 137 -3.24 -2.94 -11.58
CA PHE A 137 -2.28 -3.96 -11.17
C PHE A 137 -1.20 -4.07 -12.25
N TYR A 138 -0.02 -3.59 -11.96
CA TYR A 138 1.15 -3.78 -12.81
C TYR A 138 1.82 -5.08 -12.37
N VAL A 139 1.83 -6.08 -13.26
CA VAL A 139 2.33 -7.41 -12.94
C VAL A 139 3.50 -7.80 -13.82
N SER A 140 4.42 -8.59 -13.31
CA SER A 140 5.62 -9.02 -14.02
C SER A 140 6.09 -10.41 -13.58
N GLY A 141 7.05 -10.96 -14.32
CA GLY A 141 7.59 -12.29 -14.14
C GLY A 141 6.93 -13.35 -15.04
N PRO A 142 7.45 -14.59 -15.00
CA PRO A 142 7.08 -15.64 -15.96
C PRO A 142 5.62 -16.08 -15.85
N ASN A 143 4.97 -15.81 -14.73
CA ASN A 143 3.59 -16.23 -14.46
C ASN A 143 2.58 -15.08 -14.54
N ALA A 144 2.98 -13.87 -14.92
CA ALA A 144 2.14 -12.64 -14.89
C ALA A 144 0.84 -12.80 -15.68
N SER A 145 0.86 -13.53 -16.79
CA SER A 145 -0.31 -13.80 -17.65
C SER A 145 -1.46 -14.50 -16.94
N ALA A 146 -1.21 -15.20 -15.81
CA ALA A 146 -2.28 -15.81 -15.01
C ALA A 146 -3.27 -14.83 -14.42
N MET A 147 -2.90 -13.54 -14.37
CA MET A 147 -3.79 -12.44 -13.92
C MET A 147 -4.65 -11.84 -15.06
N SER A 148 -4.44 -12.23 -16.31
CA SER A 148 -5.12 -11.61 -17.47
C SER A 148 -6.65 -11.71 -17.40
N ASP A 149 -7.20 -12.80 -16.85
CA ASP A 149 -8.65 -13.01 -16.71
C ASP A 149 -9.32 -11.97 -15.78
N LEU A 150 -8.53 -11.31 -14.94
CA LEU A 150 -9.01 -10.29 -14.00
C LEU A 150 -9.10 -8.89 -14.65
N ASP A 151 -8.49 -8.69 -15.84
CA ASP A 151 -8.54 -7.38 -16.51
C ASP A 151 -9.96 -7.01 -16.92
N GLY A 152 -10.34 -5.76 -16.63
CA GLY A 152 -11.68 -5.27 -16.90
C GLY A 152 -12.76 -5.78 -15.92
N LYS A 153 -12.40 -6.56 -14.89
CA LYS A 153 -13.31 -7.11 -13.88
C LYS A 153 -13.37 -6.26 -12.60
N GLY A 154 -13.47 -4.95 -12.77
CA GLY A 154 -13.42 -3.97 -11.69
C GLY A 154 -12.02 -3.57 -11.28
N ILE A 155 -11.01 -4.20 -11.86
CA ILE A 155 -9.59 -3.83 -11.80
C ILE A 155 -9.01 -3.78 -13.21
N ALA A 156 -7.90 -3.08 -13.39
CA ALA A 156 -7.15 -3.11 -14.65
C ALA A 156 -5.83 -3.86 -14.43
N VAL A 157 -5.53 -4.86 -15.24
CA VAL A 157 -4.26 -5.59 -15.20
C VAL A 157 -3.36 -5.09 -16.33
N ARG A 158 -2.12 -4.81 -15.98
CA ARG A 158 -1.06 -4.38 -16.91
C ARG A 158 0.10 -5.37 -16.79
N ASP A 159 0.07 -6.39 -17.64
CA ASP A 159 1.19 -7.30 -17.76
C ASP A 159 2.36 -6.57 -18.43
N MET A 160 3.44 -6.42 -17.69
CA MET A 160 4.66 -5.74 -18.13
C MET A 160 5.65 -6.73 -18.76
N GLY A 161 5.35 -8.04 -18.71
CA GLY A 161 6.32 -9.06 -19.07
C GLY A 161 7.58 -8.98 -18.20
N GLY A 162 8.70 -9.42 -18.76
CA GLY A 162 10.01 -9.21 -18.16
C GLY A 162 10.25 -10.04 -16.88
N GLU A 163 11.08 -9.48 -16.02
CA GLU A 163 11.56 -10.15 -14.82
C GLU A 163 10.73 -9.76 -13.58
N ILE A 164 10.77 -10.62 -12.57
CA ILE A 164 10.28 -10.31 -11.22
C ILE A 164 10.99 -9.05 -10.70
N GLY A 165 10.21 -8.09 -10.22
CA GLY A 165 10.70 -6.79 -9.74
C GLY A 165 10.25 -5.60 -10.59
N HIS A 166 9.75 -5.81 -11.83
CA HIS A 166 9.26 -4.71 -12.67
C HIS A 166 7.92 -4.15 -12.18
N GLY A 167 6.98 -5.00 -11.76
CA GLY A 167 5.69 -4.60 -11.17
C GLY A 167 5.87 -3.81 -9.86
N SER A 168 6.71 -4.33 -8.96
CA SER A 168 7.10 -3.61 -7.74
C SER A 168 7.88 -2.33 -8.05
N GLY A 169 8.82 -2.37 -9.00
CA GLY A 169 9.65 -1.22 -9.36
C GLY A 169 8.83 -0.02 -9.86
N ILE A 170 7.87 -0.23 -10.77
CA ILE A 170 7.01 0.87 -11.25
C ILE A 170 6.15 1.44 -10.10
N LYS A 171 5.69 0.57 -9.19
CA LYS A 171 4.96 1.00 -7.99
C LYS A 171 5.84 1.87 -7.09
N MET A 172 7.11 1.50 -6.87
CA MET A 172 8.04 2.29 -6.07
C MET A 172 8.27 3.68 -6.69
N CYS A 173 8.56 3.75 -7.99
CA CYS A 173 8.74 5.02 -8.69
C CYS A 173 7.49 5.92 -8.64
N TYR A 174 6.30 5.34 -8.85
CA TYR A 174 5.05 6.09 -8.76
C TYR A 174 4.77 6.62 -7.35
N ALA A 175 4.98 5.79 -6.34
CA ALA A 175 4.77 6.15 -4.95
C ALA A 175 5.80 7.18 -4.46
N ALA A 176 7.03 7.12 -4.95
CA ALA A 176 8.07 8.11 -4.71
C ALA A 176 7.59 9.53 -5.04
N LEU A 177 6.96 9.71 -6.20
CA LEU A 177 6.42 11.01 -6.57
C LEU A 177 5.23 11.40 -5.66
N THR A 178 4.21 10.54 -5.55
CA THR A 178 2.95 10.92 -4.91
C THR A 178 3.10 11.15 -3.41
N LYS A 179 3.79 10.25 -2.71
CA LYS A 179 3.99 10.35 -1.26
C LYS A 179 5.19 11.23 -0.90
N GLY A 180 6.26 11.16 -1.69
CA GLY A 180 7.41 12.06 -1.52
C GLY A 180 7.02 13.53 -1.69
N THR A 181 6.18 13.88 -2.65
CA THR A 181 5.65 15.24 -2.78
C THR A 181 4.87 15.67 -1.54
N SER A 182 4.02 14.78 -1.00
CA SER A 182 3.25 15.09 0.21
C SER A 182 4.17 15.36 1.42
N THR A 183 5.23 14.57 1.59
CA THR A 183 6.18 14.80 2.69
C THR A 183 7.01 16.06 2.48
N LEU A 184 7.41 16.37 1.25
CA LEU A 184 8.08 17.64 0.94
C LEU A 184 7.18 18.83 1.29
N GLN A 185 5.88 18.77 0.97
CA GLN A 185 4.92 19.81 1.32
C GLN A 185 4.79 19.99 2.83
N ILE A 186 4.71 18.90 3.59
CA ILE A 186 4.68 18.97 5.06
C ILE A 186 5.98 19.57 5.60
N ALA A 187 7.13 19.10 5.13
CA ALA A 187 8.44 19.56 5.59
C ALA A 187 8.62 21.07 5.38
N LEU A 188 8.32 21.58 4.16
CA LEU A 188 8.50 23.00 3.87
C LEU A 188 7.54 23.88 4.69
N LEU A 189 6.28 23.44 4.87
CA LEU A 189 5.31 24.22 5.66
C LEU A 189 5.64 24.18 7.15
N SER A 190 6.14 23.06 7.68
CA SER A 190 6.60 22.95 9.06
C SER A 190 7.84 23.81 9.30
N ALA A 191 8.78 23.84 8.36
CA ALA A 191 9.94 24.73 8.44
C ALA A 191 9.53 26.22 8.43
N ALA A 192 8.60 26.60 7.54
CA ALA A 192 8.10 27.96 7.49
C ALA A 192 7.37 28.37 8.78
N GLU A 193 6.58 27.48 9.36
CA GLU A 193 5.90 27.71 10.64
C GLU A 193 6.93 27.90 11.78
N ALA A 194 7.92 27.02 11.88
CA ALA A 194 8.98 27.11 12.88
C ALA A 194 9.84 28.39 12.73
N MET A 195 9.98 28.91 11.52
CA MET A 195 10.69 30.16 11.20
C MET A 195 9.80 31.42 11.36
N GLY A 196 8.50 31.27 11.62
CA GLY A 196 7.56 32.40 11.66
C GLY A 196 7.25 33.02 10.29
N LEU A 197 7.36 32.24 9.21
CA LEU A 197 7.23 32.70 7.82
C LEU A 197 5.97 32.16 7.11
N SER A 198 5.06 31.52 7.83
CA SER A 198 3.88 30.86 7.25
C SER A 198 3.02 31.78 6.39
N ASP A 199 2.73 32.99 6.86
CA ASP A 199 1.87 33.94 6.14
C ASP A 199 2.56 34.47 4.87
N GLN A 200 3.86 34.77 4.95
CA GLN A 200 4.64 35.26 3.81
C GLN A 200 4.79 34.20 2.74
N LEU A 201 5.08 32.94 3.13
CA LEU A 201 5.20 31.84 2.20
C LEU A 201 3.85 31.52 1.54
N ARG A 202 2.75 31.58 2.31
CA ARG A 202 1.42 31.38 1.77
C ARG A 202 1.07 32.43 0.71
N ALA A 203 1.31 33.71 1.01
CA ALA A 203 1.07 34.82 0.07
C ALA A 203 1.89 34.63 -1.23
N GLU A 204 3.14 34.20 -1.12
CA GLU A 204 3.96 33.88 -2.28
C GLU A 204 3.37 32.72 -3.11
N PHE A 205 2.93 31.64 -2.47
CA PHE A 205 2.29 30.53 -3.18
C PHE A 205 0.95 30.91 -3.82
N GLU A 206 0.17 31.77 -3.21
CA GLU A 206 -1.07 32.31 -3.80
C GLU A 206 -0.78 33.03 -5.12
N SER A 207 0.32 33.75 -5.20
CA SER A 207 0.75 34.46 -6.39
C SER A 207 1.40 33.58 -7.44
N SER A 208 2.36 32.73 -7.05
CA SER A 208 3.25 32.05 -7.98
C SER A 208 2.95 30.56 -8.19
N GLN A 209 2.30 29.89 -7.22
CA GLN A 209 2.06 28.43 -7.20
C GLN A 209 0.65 28.05 -6.74
N PRO A 210 -0.43 28.65 -7.27
CA PRO A 210 -1.79 28.46 -6.74
C PRO A 210 -2.27 27.01 -6.81
N ASN A 211 -1.84 26.24 -7.81
CA ASN A 211 -2.20 24.80 -7.92
C ASN A 211 -1.53 23.96 -6.84
N ALA A 212 -0.26 24.21 -6.54
CA ALA A 212 0.45 23.52 -5.47
C ALA A 212 -0.17 23.86 -4.10
N LEU A 213 -0.47 25.14 -3.86
CA LEU A 213 -1.15 25.57 -2.62
C LEU A 213 -2.50 24.87 -2.46
N LYS A 214 -3.32 24.83 -3.51
CA LYS A 214 -4.60 24.11 -3.49
C LYS A 214 -4.44 22.62 -3.16
N GLN A 215 -3.42 21.97 -3.70
CA GLN A 215 -3.12 20.56 -3.39
C GLN A 215 -2.74 20.39 -1.91
N MET A 216 -1.90 21.28 -1.35
CA MET A 216 -1.54 21.28 0.06
C MET A 216 -2.78 21.48 0.94
N ASP A 217 -3.61 22.48 0.66
CA ASP A 217 -4.80 22.81 1.43
C ASP A 217 -5.86 21.68 1.44
N THR A 218 -5.97 20.92 0.36
CA THR A 218 -6.96 19.84 0.25
C THR A 218 -6.41 18.46 0.62
N GLY A 219 -5.09 18.29 0.61
CA GLY A 219 -4.41 17.00 0.77
C GLY A 219 -3.93 16.74 2.19
N ILE A 220 -3.23 17.70 2.79
CA ILE A 220 -2.45 17.49 4.03
C ILE A 220 -3.32 17.04 5.21
N SER A 221 -4.51 17.60 5.38
CA SER A 221 -5.43 17.21 6.46
C SER A 221 -5.83 15.72 6.46
N ARG A 222 -5.71 15.06 5.32
CA ARG A 222 -6.11 13.65 5.12
C ARG A 222 -4.98 12.65 5.30
N LEU A 223 -3.74 13.11 5.51
CA LEU A 223 -2.57 12.25 5.57
C LEU A 223 -2.37 11.56 6.92
N PRO A 224 -2.62 12.20 8.09
CA PRO A 224 -2.29 11.64 9.39
C PRO A 224 -2.82 10.23 9.64
N PRO A 225 -4.09 9.88 9.31
CA PRO A 225 -4.64 8.54 9.55
C PRO A 225 -3.90 7.42 8.82
N ASN A 226 -3.16 7.74 7.77
CA ASN A 226 -2.44 6.76 6.95
C ASN A 226 -0.92 6.83 7.14
N ALA A 227 -0.42 7.82 7.88
CA ALA A 227 1.01 8.09 7.99
C ALA A 227 1.80 6.87 8.48
N HIS A 228 1.30 6.18 9.50
CA HIS A 228 1.93 4.98 10.07
C HIS A 228 2.19 3.87 9.02
N ARG A 229 1.32 3.75 8.01
CA ARG A 229 1.47 2.75 6.93
C ARG A 229 2.51 3.16 5.89
N TRP A 230 2.67 4.47 5.69
CA TRP A 230 3.54 5.00 4.66
C TRP A 230 5.00 5.13 5.09
N ILE A 231 5.29 5.04 6.39
CA ILE A 231 6.67 4.98 6.89
C ILE A 231 7.42 3.85 6.19
N GLY A 232 6.94 2.61 6.33
CA GLY A 232 7.57 1.45 5.69
C GLY A 232 7.57 1.51 4.17
N GLU A 233 6.55 2.13 3.55
CA GLU A 233 6.54 2.32 2.10
C GLU A 233 7.64 3.29 1.64
N MET A 234 7.95 4.33 2.41
CA MET A 234 9.08 5.23 2.11
C MET A 234 10.43 4.54 2.29
N GLU A 235 10.55 3.67 3.28
CA GLU A 235 11.75 2.84 3.49
C GLU A 235 11.97 1.88 2.31
N GLU A 236 10.94 1.18 1.84
CA GLU A 236 11.02 0.33 0.65
C GLU A 236 11.40 1.10 -0.62
N ILE A 237 10.89 2.33 -0.79
CA ILE A 237 11.30 3.20 -1.91
C ILE A 237 12.76 3.61 -1.77
N SER A 238 13.19 3.96 -0.56
CA SER A 238 14.58 4.30 -0.27
C SER A 238 15.52 3.18 -0.68
N ASP A 239 15.22 1.95 -0.26
CA ASP A 239 16.01 0.76 -0.56
C ASP A 239 16.02 0.47 -2.08
N ALA A 240 14.85 0.55 -2.73
CA ALA A 240 14.76 0.37 -4.18
C ALA A 240 15.61 1.39 -4.97
N PHE A 241 15.69 2.64 -4.49
CA PHE A 241 16.50 3.67 -5.14
C PHE A 241 18.00 3.45 -4.88
N GLU A 242 18.37 3.08 -3.65
CA GLU A 242 19.76 2.77 -3.30
C GLU A 242 20.33 1.63 -4.15
N GLN A 243 19.54 0.58 -4.40
CA GLN A 243 19.91 -0.57 -5.23
C GLN A 243 20.28 -0.20 -6.67
N VAL A 244 19.68 0.85 -7.21
CA VAL A 244 19.98 1.34 -8.57
C VAL A 244 20.92 2.56 -8.58
N GLY A 245 21.56 2.87 -7.44
CA GLY A 245 22.53 3.97 -7.30
C GLY A 245 21.93 5.36 -7.18
N VAL A 246 20.62 5.48 -7.00
CA VAL A 246 19.94 6.75 -6.72
C VAL A 246 19.95 7.01 -5.22
N SER A 247 20.19 8.27 -4.81
CA SER A 247 20.27 8.63 -3.39
C SER A 247 19.03 8.18 -2.60
N PRO A 248 19.18 7.41 -1.51
CA PRO A 248 18.08 6.96 -0.65
C PRO A 248 17.59 8.05 0.30
N PHE A 249 18.40 9.07 0.57
CA PHE A 249 18.18 10.03 1.65
C PHE A 249 16.91 10.85 1.51
N PHE A 250 16.46 11.11 0.28
CA PHE A 250 15.21 11.83 0.05
C PHE A 250 14.02 11.07 0.67
N HIS A 251 13.96 9.75 0.47
CA HIS A 251 12.86 8.93 0.97
C HIS A 251 13.05 8.48 2.41
N ARG A 252 14.29 8.39 2.91
CA ARG A 252 14.57 8.27 4.36
C ARG A 252 14.02 9.48 5.11
N GLY A 253 14.31 10.70 4.64
CA GLY A 253 13.70 11.91 5.21
C GLY A 253 12.19 11.95 5.09
N ALA A 254 11.63 11.44 3.99
CA ALA A 254 10.18 11.32 3.84
C ALA A 254 9.57 10.35 4.88
N ALA A 255 10.23 9.25 5.22
CA ALA A 255 9.82 8.34 6.29
C ALA A 255 9.80 9.06 7.65
N ASP A 256 10.80 9.91 7.94
CA ASP A 256 10.86 10.68 9.19
C ASP A 256 9.69 11.67 9.30
N ILE A 257 9.34 12.34 8.21
CA ILE A 257 8.15 13.22 8.18
C ILE A 257 6.86 12.44 8.47
N TYR A 258 6.70 11.23 7.91
CA TYR A 258 5.54 10.40 8.23
C TYR A 258 5.57 9.87 9.68
N ARG A 259 6.75 9.61 10.28
CA ARG A 259 6.86 9.29 11.71
C ARG A 259 6.34 10.42 12.58
N LEU A 260 6.73 11.66 12.31
CA LEU A 260 6.20 12.84 13.01
C LEU A 260 4.69 12.94 12.82
N LEU A 261 4.20 12.84 11.59
CA LEU A 261 2.78 12.95 11.29
C LEU A 261 1.95 11.86 11.98
N SER A 262 2.50 10.66 12.15
CA SER A 262 1.86 9.53 12.84
C SER A 262 1.75 9.72 14.36
N GLN A 263 2.46 10.69 14.93
CA GLN A 263 2.42 11.02 16.35
C GLN A 263 1.46 12.19 16.64
N THR A 264 0.94 12.85 15.61
CA THR A 264 -0.05 13.92 15.81
C THR A 264 -1.37 13.36 16.36
N PRO A 265 -2.17 14.16 17.09
CA PRO A 265 -3.48 13.74 17.58
C PRO A 265 -4.42 13.22 16.48
N PHE A 266 -4.20 13.64 15.24
CA PHE A 266 -5.02 13.31 14.09
C PHE A 266 -4.72 11.91 13.50
N ALA A 267 -3.64 11.26 13.94
CA ALA A 267 -3.27 9.92 13.48
C ALA A 267 -4.24 8.82 13.97
N SER A 268 -5.00 9.08 15.04
CA SER A 268 -6.03 8.17 15.55
C SER A 268 -7.34 8.18 14.74
N GLU A 269 -7.52 9.14 13.84
CA GLU A 269 -8.66 9.17 12.94
C GLU A 269 -8.62 8.02 11.94
N THR A 270 -9.77 7.72 11.34
CA THR A 270 -9.89 6.73 10.26
C THR A 270 -10.29 7.42 8.95
N PRO A 271 -10.24 6.75 7.80
CA PRO A 271 -10.74 7.32 6.53
C PRO A 271 -12.20 7.77 6.59
N GLU A 272 -12.99 7.20 7.52
CA GLU A 272 -14.39 7.52 7.75
C GLU A 272 -14.57 8.73 8.68
N THR A 273 -13.68 8.93 9.64
CA THR A 273 -13.79 9.95 10.71
C THR A 273 -12.89 11.17 10.48
N VAL A 274 -11.99 11.13 9.48
CA VAL A 274 -11.06 12.23 9.20
C VAL A 274 -11.79 13.55 8.92
N ASP A 275 -11.42 14.59 9.66
CA ASP A 275 -11.93 15.93 9.37
C ASP A 275 -11.30 16.50 8.10
N ARG A 276 -12.07 16.43 7.02
CA ARG A 276 -11.65 16.90 5.69
C ARG A 276 -11.60 18.43 5.57
N ASN A 277 -12.20 19.13 6.51
CA ASN A 277 -12.24 20.59 6.56
C ASN A 277 -11.19 21.17 7.50
N ARG A 278 -10.36 20.33 8.15
CA ARG A 278 -9.28 20.80 9.02
C ARG A 278 -8.34 21.68 8.23
N PRO A 279 -8.10 22.92 8.68
CA PRO A 279 -7.11 23.79 8.06
C PRO A 279 -5.73 23.13 8.03
N THR A 280 -5.02 23.28 6.93
CA THR A 280 -3.64 22.76 6.78
C THR A 280 -2.74 23.27 7.90
N SER A 281 -2.88 24.54 8.27
CA SER A 281 -2.12 25.16 9.38
C SER A 281 -2.31 24.44 10.71
N THR A 282 -3.48 23.88 10.99
CA THR A 282 -3.73 23.11 12.22
C THR A 282 -2.91 21.82 12.25
N THR A 283 -2.83 21.10 11.13
CA THR A 283 -2.00 19.90 11.02
C THR A 283 -0.51 20.25 11.12
N ILE A 284 -0.08 21.31 10.45
CA ILE A 284 1.32 21.74 10.46
C ILE A 284 1.77 22.19 11.87
N LYS A 285 0.96 22.95 12.60
CA LYS A 285 1.27 23.34 13.98
C LYS A 285 1.44 22.11 14.89
N ALA A 286 0.57 21.11 14.77
CA ALA A 286 0.71 19.89 15.54
C ALA A 286 2.00 19.10 15.19
N VAL A 287 2.49 19.18 13.94
CA VAL A 287 3.80 18.62 13.58
C VAL A 287 4.94 19.42 14.20
N VAL A 288 4.87 20.77 14.18
CA VAL A 288 5.91 21.63 14.73
C VAL A 288 6.04 21.47 16.24
N GLU A 289 4.92 21.35 16.97
CA GLU A 289 4.92 21.07 18.42
C GLU A 289 5.69 19.77 18.77
N LEU A 290 5.72 18.79 17.88
CA LEU A 290 6.49 17.55 18.07
C LEU A 290 7.99 17.76 17.82
N LEU A 291 8.39 18.68 16.94
CA LEU A 291 9.81 18.96 16.69
C LEU A 291 10.50 19.47 17.96
N ASP A 292 9.83 20.30 18.75
CA ASP A 292 10.38 20.82 20.00
C ASP A 292 10.64 19.70 21.03
N THR A 293 9.83 18.63 21.02
CA THR A 293 10.01 17.48 21.91
C THR A 293 11.18 16.60 21.49
N VAL A 294 11.44 16.45 20.18
CA VAL A 294 12.55 15.67 19.64
C VAL A 294 13.90 16.35 19.90
N VAL A 295 13.94 17.68 19.77
CA VAL A 295 15.17 18.47 20.07
C VAL A 295 15.49 18.45 21.58
N ALA A 296 14.48 18.34 22.44
CA ALA A 296 14.67 18.27 23.89
C ALA A 296 15.14 16.90 24.41
N THR A 297 15.00 15.83 23.60
CA THR A 297 15.42 14.46 23.96
C THR A 297 16.67 13.98 23.23
N GLY A 298 17.28 14.83 22.40
CA GLY A 298 18.49 14.55 21.64
C GLY A 298 19.76 14.97 22.39
N ASP A 299 20.18 14.13 23.35
CA ASP A 299 21.55 14.03 23.87
C ASP A 299 22.16 12.72 23.42
#